data_18adbeaa6dccce5a9d080c662106e3ee
#
_entry.id   18adbeaa6dccce5a9d080c662106e3ee
#
_cell.length_a   1.000
_cell.length_b   1.000
_cell.length_c   1.000
_cell.angle_alpha   90.00
_cell.angle_beta   90.00
_cell.angle_gamma   90.00
#
_symmetry.space_group_name_H-M   'P 1'
#
loop_
_entity.id
_entity.type
_entity.pdbx_description
1 polymer ?
#
loop_
_entity_poly.entity_id
_entity_poly.type
_entity_poly.pdbx_seq_one_letter_code
_entity_poly.pdbx_strand_id
1 'polypeptide(L)'
;MRQIVVLSSLLLAASCAHLPVLEPIDPSHAQAVAERCKQAYPAQPWRATHAIFAALPFGMNSELIGATAVDRDGLHAVLLSPEGISLFDGVQKSGPRPSLVIHRAVPPFDRPDFAESLMADVGNAFLPPAGPPVAIGTYKTGAAVCRWSPPDGETTDVELGEDGPRTIRTYRALHLTREILLVGTPASGFYPLLVLRVRGSGGYELEMRLVERE
;
A
#
# COMPACT_ATOMS: atom_id res chain seq x y z
N MET A 1 -11.04 17.75 -60.30
CA MET A 1 -11.43 17.51 -58.89
C MET A 1 -10.24 16.83 -58.18
N ARG A 2 -9.48 17.57 -57.34
CA ARG A 2 -8.32 17.06 -56.58
C ARG A 2 -8.80 16.72 -55.16
N GLN A 3 -8.74 15.45 -54.81
CA GLN A 3 -8.97 15.00 -53.42
C GLN A 3 -7.73 15.27 -52.59
N ILE A 4 -7.88 16.12 -51.57
CA ILE A 4 -6.87 16.39 -50.57
C ILE A 4 -7.08 15.33 -49.46
N VAL A 5 -6.15 14.37 -49.36
CA VAL A 5 -6.08 13.41 -48.26
C VAL A 5 -5.40 14.10 -47.13
N VAL A 6 -6.15 14.49 -46.08
CA VAL A 6 -5.60 15.01 -44.82
C VAL A 6 -5.17 13.81 -43.99
N LEU A 7 -3.88 13.55 -43.94
CA LEU A 7 -3.27 12.57 -43.06
C LEU A 7 -3.19 13.17 -41.63
N SER A 8 -4.20 12.88 -40.81
CA SER A 8 -4.16 13.22 -39.38
C SER A 8 -3.15 12.33 -38.68
N SER A 9 -1.95 12.84 -38.43
CA SER A 9 -0.94 12.22 -37.58
C SER A 9 -1.42 12.25 -36.12
N LEU A 10 -1.98 11.16 -35.62
CA LEU A 10 -2.20 10.92 -34.20
C LEU A 10 -0.82 10.80 -33.54
N LEU A 11 -0.34 11.88 -32.95
CA LEU A 11 0.77 11.85 -31.99
C LEU A 11 0.27 11.13 -30.73
N LEU A 12 0.50 9.84 -30.66
CA LEU A 12 0.43 9.06 -29.44
C LEU A 12 1.51 9.60 -28.50
N ALA A 13 1.13 10.49 -27.60
CA ALA A 13 1.96 10.85 -26.44
C ALA A 13 2.12 9.59 -25.59
N ALA A 14 3.17 8.80 -25.88
CA ALA A 14 3.60 7.73 -25.02
C ALA A 14 4.07 8.39 -23.70
N SER A 15 3.16 8.42 -22.73
CA SER A 15 3.53 8.75 -21.33
C SER A 15 4.50 7.68 -20.89
N CYS A 16 5.80 7.96 -20.99
CA CYS A 16 6.84 7.08 -20.46
C CYS A 16 6.64 6.96 -18.96
N ALA A 17 6.03 5.87 -18.52
CA ALA A 17 6.00 5.53 -17.11
C ALA A 17 7.44 5.31 -16.65
N HIS A 18 7.84 6.00 -15.60
CA HIS A 18 9.15 5.84 -14.98
C HIS A 18 9.03 6.02 -13.47
N LEU A 19 9.86 5.29 -12.74
CA LEU A 19 9.99 5.53 -11.31
C LEU A 19 10.53 6.95 -11.08
N PRO A 20 10.03 7.65 -10.05
CA PRO A 20 10.61 8.92 -9.65
C PRO A 20 12.11 8.77 -9.41
N VAL A 21 12.89 9.69 -9.98
CA VAL A 21 14.36 9.71 -9.77
C VAL A 21 14.62 10.15 -8.34
N LEU A 22 15.50 9.42 -7.64
CA LEU A 22 16.00 9.79 -6.33
C LEU A 22 17.35 10.51 -6.50
N GLU A 23 17.45 11.69 -5.93
CA GLU A 23 18.73 12.40 -5.79
C GLU A 23 19.49 11.79 -4.59
N PRO A 24 20.80 11.54 -4.72
CA PRO A 24 21.56 10.94 -3.64
C PRO A 24 21.64 11.87 -2.43
N ILE A 25 21.63 11.27 -1.22
CA ILE A 25 21.87 11.99 0.04
C ILE A 25 23.30 11.71 0.53
N ASP A 26 23.75 12.52 1.48
CA ASP A 26 25.01 12.26 2.17
C ASP A 26 24.99 10.87 2.83
N PRO A 27 25.97 9.98 2.55
CA PRO A 27 26.02 8.64 3.13
C PRO A 27 25.99 8.61 4.64
N SER A 28 26.49 9.65 5.31
CA SER A 28 26.45 9.74 6.79
C SER A 28 25.02 9.83 7.34
N HIS A 29 24.05 10.29 6.56
CA HIS A 29 22.65 10.40 6.95
C HIS A 29 21.81 9.18 6.52
N ALA A 30 22.31 8.35 5.60
CA ALA A 30 21.54 7.26 5.01
C ALA A 30 20.97 6.28 6.05
N GLN A 31 21.76 5.89 7.04
CA GLN A 31 21.33 4.98 8.09
C GLN A 31 20.20 5.58 8.94
N ALA A 32 20.30 6.84 9.32
CA ALA A 32 19.27 7.53 10.10
C ALA A 32 17.96 7.63 9.31
N VAL A 33 18.04 7.89 8.01
CA VAL A 33 16.88 7.90 7.11
C VAL A 33 16.26 6.51 7.01
N ALA A 34 17.06 5.46 6.85
CA ALA A 34 16.57 4.07 6.80
C ALA A 34 15.81 3.68 8.06
N GLU A 35 16.32 4.02 9.23
CA GLU A 35 15.64 3.74 10.51
C GLU A 35 14.31 4.52 10.63
N ARG A 36 14.28 5.77 10.19
CA ARG A 36 13.03 6.54 10.14
C ARG A 36 12.01 5.92 9.18
N CYS A 37 12.42 5.42 8.02
CA CYS A 37 11.51 4.77 7.08
C CYS A 37 10.85 3.52 7.66
N LYS A 38 11.56 2.75 8.51
CA LYS A 38 11.01 1.57 9.19
C LYS A 38 9.85 1.93 10.14
N GLN A 39 9.82 3.15 10.66
CA GLN A 39 8.75 3.64 11.55
C GLN A 39 7.39 3.81 10.82
N ALA A 40 7.36 3.66 9.47
CA ALA A 40 6.10 3.56 8.74
C ALA A 40 5.27 2.34 9.11
N TYR A 41 5.89 1.34 9.73
CA TYR A 41 5.29 0.04 10.02
C TYR A 41 5.35 -0.29 11.51
N PRO A 42 4.30 -0.92 12.07
CA PRO A 42 4.31 -1.35 13.47
C PRO A 42 5.32 -2.47 13.72
N ALA A 43 5.93 -2.47 14.91
CA ALA A 43 6.80 -3.55 15.34
C ALA A 43 5.97 -4.80 15.68
N GLN A 44 6.37 -5.96 15.16
CA GLN A 44 5.66 -7.23 15.36
C GLN A 44 6.04 -7.91 16.70
N PRO A 45 5.14 -8.71 17.32
CA PRO A 45 3.74 -8.97 16.92
C PRO A 45 2.79 -7.84 17.33
N TRP A 46 1.64 -7.76 16.68
CA TRP A 46 0.62 -6.76 17.00
C TRP A 46 -0.78 -7.17 16.53
N ARG A 47 -1.81 -6.51 17.07
CA ARG A 47 -3.19 -6.54 16.62
C ARG A 47 -3.74 -5.14 16.54
N ALA A 48 -4.62 -4.88 15.56
CA ALA A 48 -5.29 -3.60 15.42
C ALA A 48 -6.68 -3.76 14.82
N THR A 49 -7.59 -2.89 15.22
CA THR A 49 -8.93 -2.75 14.68
C THR A 49 -9.08 -1.37 14.06
N HIS A 50 -9.61 -1.32 12.86
CA HIS A 50 -9.87 -0.08 12.12
C HIS A 50 -11.35 0.00 11.73
N ALA A 51 -11.94 1.17 11.89
CA ALA A 51 -13.15 1.55 11.18
C ALA A 51 -12.74 1.95 9.76
N ILE A 52 -13.34 1.33 8.74
CA ILE A 52 -12.98 1.49 7.34
C ILE A 52 -14.16 2.10 6.60
N PHE A 53 -13.91 3.22 5.91
CA PHE A 53 -14.80 3.73 4.89
C PHE A 53 -14.19 3.42 3.52
N ALA A 54 -14.91 2.64 2.70
CA ALA A 54 -14.49 2.21 1.39
C ALA A 54 -15.28 2.95 0.31
N ALA A 55 -14.59 3.75 -0.50
CA ALA A 55 -15.13 4.33 -1.73
C ALA A 55 -14.75 3.41 -2.90
N LEU A 56 -15.73 2.61 -3.33
CA LEU A 56 -15.56 1.59 -4.36
C LEU A 56 -15.89 2.15 -5.75
N PRO A 57 -15.48 1.46 -6.84
CA PRO A 57 -15.84 1.83 -8.21
C PRO A 57 -17.36 1.99 -8.37
N PHE A 58 -17.75 2.85 -9.32
CA PHE A 58 -19.16 3.13 -9.65
C PHE A 58 -19.96 3.85 -8.55
N GLY A 59 -19.27 4.56 -7.63
CA GLY A 59 -19.91 5.36 -6.58
C GLY A 59 -20.52 4.54 -5.45
N MET A 60 -20.17 3.27 -5.33
CA MET A 60 -20.56 2.44 -4.19
C MET A 60 -19.67 2.77 -2.99
N ASN A 61 -20.28 3.03 -1.86
CA ASN A 61 -19.60 3.26 -0.60
C ASN A 61 -19.99 2.16 0.40
N SER A 62 -19.06 1.81 1.27
CA SER A 62 -19.28 0.79 2.30
C SER A 62 -18.58 1.16 3.58
N GLU A 63 -19.21 0.92 4.71
CA GLU A 63 -18.58 0.99 6.02
C GLU A 63 -18.27 -0.43 6.48
N LEU A 64 -17.05 -0.62 7.00
CA LEU A 64 -16.54 -1.93 7.40
C LEU A 64 -15.74 -1.78 8.69
N ILE A 65 -15.56 -2.89 9.38
CA ILE A 65 -14.63 -3.03 10.49
C ILE A 65 -13.53 -4.00 10.02
N GLY A 66 -12.27 -3.53 10.03
CA GLY A 66 -11.11 -4.35 9.73
C GLY A 66 -10.38 -4.74 11.01
N ALA A 67 -10.27 -6.02 11.29
CA ALA A 67 -9.39 -6.53 12.33
C ALA A 67 -8.18 -7.19 11.67
N THR A 68 -6.98 -6.75 12.05
CA THR A 68 -5.72 -7.23 11.47
C THR A 68 -4.78 -7.64 12.58
N ALA A 69 -4.08 -8.74 12.40
CA ALA A 69 -3.04 -9.21 13.31
C ALA A 69 -1.81 -9.69 12.55
N VAL A 70 -0.64 -9.47 13.14
CA VAL A 70 0.61 -10.05 12.66
C VAL A 70 1.28 -10.79 13.82
N ASP A 71 1.58 -12.03 13.59
CA ASP A 71 2.28 -12.89 14.53
C ASP A 71 3.32 -13.78 13.81
N ARG A 72 3.78 -14.86 14.48
CA ARG A 72 4.76 -15.79 13.92
C ARG A 72 4.22 -16.58 12.73
N ASP A 73 2.91 -16.80 12.67
CA ASP A 73 2.24 -17.59 11.64
C ASP A 73 1.97 -16.77 10.38
N GLY A 74 1.90 -15.45 10.52
CA GLY A 74 1.74 -14.55 9.39
C GLY A 74 0.86 -13.33 9.64
N LEU A 75 0.28 -12.84 8.54
CA LEU A 75 -0.67 -11.74 8.53
C LEU A 75 -2.08 -12.30 8.46
N HIS A 76 -2.90 -12.00 9.46
CA HIS A 76 -4.31 -12.35 9.52
C HIS A 76 -5.16 -11.08 9.32
N ALA A 77 -6.14 -11.13 8.44
CA ALA A 77 -7.08 -10.04 8.19
C ALA A 77 -8.51 -10.54 8.17
N VAL A 78 -9.36 -9.85 8.91
CA VAL A 78 -10.81 -10.08 8.96
C VAL A 78 -11.52 -8.79 8.61
N LEU A 79 -12.51 -8.86 7.71
CA LEU A 79 -13.45 -7.76 7.46
C LEU A 79 -14.83 -8.14 7.97
N LEU A 80 -15.44 -7.23 8.69
CA LEU A 80 -16.79 -7.34 9.21
C LEU A 80 -17.67 -6.22 8.66
N SER A 81 -18.96 -6.49 8.52
CA SER A 81 -19.95 -5.42 8.38
C SER A 81 -20.10 -4.66 9.70
N PRO A 82 -20.74 -3.48 9.72
CA PRO A 82 -21.03 -2.75 10.97
C PRO A 82 -21.85 -3.57 11.97
N GLU A 83 -22.67 -4.51 11.48
CA GLU A 83 -23.47 -5.42 12.30
C GLU A 83 -22.67 -6.61 12.85
N GLY A 84 -21.35 -6.70 12.52
CA GLY A 84 -20.48 -7.76 12.97
C GLY A 84 -20.51 -9.04 12.12
N ILE A 85 -21.10 -9.02 10.93
CA ILE A 85 -21.11 -10.16 10.00
C ILE A 85 -19.75 -10.26 9.34
N SER A 86 -19.09 -11.42 9.45
CA SER A 86 -17.81 -11.68 8.76
C SER A 86 -18.01 -11.75 7.25
N LEU A 87 -17.39 -10.82 6.54
CA LEU A 87 -17.39 -10.71 5.07
C LEU A 87 -16.17 -11.37 4.45
N PHE A 88 -15.04 -11.29 5.13
CA PHE A 88 -13.77 -11.90 4.73
C PHE A 88 -12.99 -12.34 5.96
N ASP A 89 -12.30 -13.46 5.86
CA ASP A 89 -11.36 -13.98 6.86
C ASP A 89 -10.25 -14.72 6.11
N GLY A 90 -9.03 -14.19 6.18
CA GLY A 90 -7.89 -14.74 5.46
C GLY A 90 -6.59 -14.62 6.23
N VAL A 91 -5.71 -15.58 6.00
CA VAL A 91 -4.37 -15.65 6.57
C VAL A 91 -3.34 -15.79 5.46
N GLN A 92 -2.43 -14.84 5.37
CA GLN A 92 -1.22 -14.97 4.57
C GLN A 92 -0.11 -15.53 5.45
N LYS A 93 0.20 -16.82 5.30
CA LYS A 93 1.23 -17.50 6.07
C LYS A 93 2.62 -16.98 5.72
N SER A 94 3.42 -16.74 6.76
CA SER A 94 4.85 -16.45 6.63
C SER A 94 5.63 -17.72 6.26
N GLY A 95 6.79 -17.56 5.60
CA GLY A 95 7.71 -18.66 5.33
C GLY A 95 8.33 -18.63 3.93
N PRO A 96 9.12 -19.65 3.58
CA PRO A 96 9.82 -19.74 2.29
C PRO A 96 8.87 -19.79 1.08
N ARG A 97 7.64 -20.22 1.31
CA ARG A 97 6.55 -20.27 0.33
C ARG A 97 5.32 -19.63 0.97
N PRO A 98 5.17 -18.31 0.88
CA PRO A 98 3.98 -17.65 1.37
C PRO A 98 2.73 -18.27 0.71
N SER A 99 1.70 -18.52 1.51
CA SER A 99 0.45 -19.08 1.00
C SER A 99 -0.72 -18.33 1.62
N LEU A 100 -1.71 -17.99 0.80
CA LEU A 100 -2.96 -17.43 1.26
C LEU A 100 -3.94 -18.57 1.58
N VAL A 101 -4.50 -18.55 2.79
CA VAL A 101 -5.59 -19.42 3.22
C VAL A 101 -6.81 -18.53 3.50
N ILE A 102 -7.90 -18.81 2.80
CA ILE A 102 -9.17 -18.09 2.99
C ILE A 102 -10.08 -19.01 3.80
N HIS A 103 -10.47 -18.59 5.00
CA HIS A 103 -11.39 -19.31 5.86
C HIS A 103 -12.84 -18.95 5.54
N ARG A 104 -13.08 -17.69 5.16
CA ARG A 104 -14.38 -17.18 4.76
C ARG A 104 -14.23 -16.05 3.75
N ALA A 105 -15.09 -16.07 2.74
CA ALA A 105 -15.28 -14.94 1.85
C ALA A 105 -16.71 -14.96 1.32
N VAL A 106 -17.33 -13.79 1.27
CA VAL A 106 -18.65 -13.58 0.63
C VAL A 106 -18.46 -12.60 -0.53
N PRO A 107 -19.34 -12.57 -1.54
CA PRO A 107 -19.23 -11.60 -2.63
C PRO A 107 -19.10 -10.16 -2.14
N PRO A 108 -18.18 -9.34 -2.69
CA PRO A 108 -17.28 -9.66 -3.82
C PRO A 108 -15.93 -10.30 -3.43
N PHE A 109 -15.70 -10.57 -2.12
CA PHE A 109 -14.41 -11.05 -1.58
C PHE A 109 -14.11 -12.52 -1.90
N ASP A 110 -15.08 -13.28 -2.39
CA ASP A 110 -14.95 -14.69 -2.78
C ASP A 110 -14.21 -14.91 -4.12
N ARG A 111 -13.90 -13.84 -4.85
CA ARG A 111 -13.08 -13.90 -6.07
C ARG A 111 -11.61 -14.03 -5.69
N PRO A 112 -10.89 -15.04 -6.20
CA PRO A 112 -9.49 -15.31 -5.81
C PRO A 112 -8.57 -14.09 -6.01
N ASP A 113 -8.64 -13.44 -7.16
CA ASP A 113 -7.86 -12.25 -7.51
C ASP A 113 -8.17 -11.04 -6.60
N PHE A 114 -9.43 -10.91 -6.14
CA PHE A 114 -9.82 -9.87 -5.20
C PHE A 114 -9.26 -10.15 -3.79
N ALA A 115 -9.38 -11.39 -3.32
CA ALA A 115 -8.86 -11.80 -2.02
C ALA A 115 -7.32 -11.65 -1.94
N GLU A 116 -6.62 -12.05 -3.01
CA GLU A 116 -5.17 -11.86 -3.12
C GLU A 116 -4.79 -10.38 -3.11
N SER A 117 -5.51 -9.55 -3.88
CA SER A 117 -5.28 -8.11 -3.91
C SER A 117 -5.52 -7.45 -2.55
N LEU A 118 -6.61 -7.82 -1.87
CA LEU A 118 -6.94 -7.34 -0.53
C LEU A 118 -5.82 -7.67 0.46
N MET A 119 -5.35 -8.92 0.49
CA MET A 119 -4.29 -9.31 1.40
C MET A 119 -2.95 -8.63 1.06
N ALA A 120 -2.67 -8.39 -0.23
CA ALA A 120 -1.52 -7.62 -0.65
C ALA A 120 -1.63 -6.14 -0.20
N ASP A 121 -2.82 -5.55 -0.26
CA ASP A 121 -3.06 -4.18 0.20
C ASP A 121 -2.88 -4.05 1.72
N VAL A 122 -3.39 -5.02 2.49
CA VAL A 122 -3.15 -5.09 3.94
C VAL A 122 -1.66 -5.28 4.24
N GLY A 123 -0.99 -6.17 3.49
CA GLY A 123 0.47 -6.37 3.60
C GLY A 123 1.25 -5.08 3.34
N ASN A 124 0.94 -4.36 2.26
CA ASN A 124 1.59 -3.09 1.92
C ASN A 124 1.35 -1.99 2.96
N ALA A 125 0.22 -2.02 3.66
CA ALA A 125 -0.09 -1.05 4.71
C ALA A 125 0.63 -1.32 6.03
N PHE A 126 0.86 -2.58 6.36
CA PHE A 126 1.26 -2.96 7.73
C PHE A 126 2.54 -3.79 7.84
N LEU A 127 3.07 -4.31 6.73
CA LEU A 127 4.29 -5.10 6.75
C LEU A 127 5.44 -4.34 6.07
N PRO A 128 6.60 -4.22 6.73
CA PRO A 128 7.76 -3.63 6.08
C PRO A 128 8.21 -4.50 4.89
N PRO A 129 8.68 -3.89 3.79
CA PRO A 129 9.31 -4.64 2.72
C PRO A 129 10.50 -5.45 3.21
N ALA A 130 10.74 -6.61 2.59
CA ALA A 130 11.82 -7.51 3.00
C ALA A 130 13.21 -6.90 2.75
N GLY A 131 14.10 -7.09 3.70
CA GLY A 131 15.51 -6.66 3.59
C GLY A 131 15.74 -5.15 3.74
N PRO A 132 16.97 -4.69 3.49
CA PRO A 132 17.29 -3.27 3.50
C PRO A 132 16.78 -2.56 2.24
N PRO A 133 16.57 -1.23 2.29
CA PRO A 133 16.28 -0.46 1.08
C PRO A 133 17.43 -0.55 0.08
N VAL A 134 17.11 -0.67 -1.21
CA VAL A 134 18.08 -0.72 -2.30
C VAL A 134 18.60 0.67 -2.70
N ALA A 135 17.84 1.71 -2.37
CA ALA A 135 18.24 3.10 -2.56
C ALA A 135 17.65 4.00 -1.46
N ILE A 136 18.42 4.98 -1.04
CA ILE A 136 18.01 6.05 -0.13
C ILE A 136 18.41 7.37 -0.78
N GLY A 137 17.48 8.30 -0.87
CA GLY A 137 17.68 9.57 -1.56
C GLY A 137 16.61 10.59 -1.22
N THR A 138 16.50 11.62 -2.04
CA THR A 138 15.42 12.60 -1.95
C THR A 138 14.67 12.68 -3.27
N TYR A 139 13.37 12.96 -3.20
CA TYR A 139 12.64 13.45 -4.36
C TYR A 139 13.05 14.90 -4.68
N LYS A 140 12.74 15.38 -5.88
CA LYS A 140 12.95 16.79 -6.26
C LYS A 140 12.26 17.79 -5.32
N THR A 141 11.28 17.35 -4.56
CA THR A 141 10.60 18.13 -3.50
C THR A 141 11.45 18.30 -2.24
N GLY A 142 12.61 17.64 -2.16
CA GLY A 142 13.47 17.59 -0.97
C GLY A 142 13.07 16.53 0.06
N ALA A 143 11.93 15.83 -0.12
CA ALA A 143 11.50 14.79 0.80
C ALA A 143 12.43 13.57 0.73
N ALA A 144 12.92 13.10 1.87
CA ALA A 144 13.74 11.90 1.96
C ALA A 144 12.91 10.64 1.69
N VAL A 145 13.49 9.68 1.01
CA VAL A 145 12.82 8.46 0.54
C VAL A 145 13.72 7.25 0.71
N CYS A 146 13.13 6.16 1.20
CA CYS A 146 13.71 4.82 1.12
C CYS A 146 12.98 4.00 0.08
N ARG A 147 13.72 3.36 -0.82
CA ARG A 147 13.19 2.52 -1.89
C ARG A 147 13.58 1.07 -1.70
N TRP A 148 12.60 0.19 -1.80
CA TRP A 148 12.75 -1.27 -1.90
C TRP A 148 12.30 -1.71 -3.28
N SER A 149 13.09 -2.56 -3.93
CA SER A 149 12.78 -3.07 -5.28
C SER A 149 13.26 -4.52 -5.38
N PRO A 150 12.47 -5.47 -4.85
CA PRO A 150 12.81 -6.88 -4.98
C PRO A 150 12.74 -7.32 -6.44
N PRO A 151 13.53 -8.33 -6.88
CA PRO A 151 13.63 -8.74 -8.28
C PRO A 151 12.29 -9.13 -8.92
N ASP A 152 11.44 -9.79 -8.15
CA ASP A 152 10.16 -10.33 -8.62
C ASP A 152 8.94 -9.59 -8.06
N GLY A 153 9.15 -8.40 -7.50
CA GLY A 153 8.13 -7.70 -6.74
C GLY A 153 7.82 -6.30 -7.23
N GLU A 154 6.95 -5.68 -6.48
CA GLU A 154 6.60 -4.28 -6.65
C GLU A 154 7.65 -3.40 -5.98
N THR A 155 8.02 -2.30 -6.62
CA THR A 155 8.89 -1.30 -6.00
C THR A 155 8.08 -0.50 -4.97
N THR A 156 8.59 -0.39 -3.75
CA THR A 156 7.98 0.38 -2.65
C THR A 156 8.87 1.54 -2.26
N ASP A 157 8.31 2.74 -2.24
CA ASP A 157 8.92 3.96 -1.73
C ASP A 157 8.24 4.38 -0.43
N VAL A 158 9.00 4.61 0.63
CA VAL A 158 8.54 5.26 1.85
C VAL A 158 9.10 6.67 1.88
N GLU A 159 8.22 7.65 1.75
CA GLU A 159 8.53 9.07 1.81
C GLU A 159 8.43 9.59 3.25
N LEU A 160 9.44 10.34 3.69
CA LEU A 160 9.47 10.98 4.99
C LEU A 160 8.99 12.44 4.88
N GLY A 161 8.11 12.83 5.79
CA GLY A 161 7.82 14.22 6.12
C GLY A 161 8.74 14.75 7.24
N GLU A 162 8.40 15.90 7.78
CA GLU A 162 9.14 16.51 8.89
C GLU A 162 9.08 15.63 10.15
N ASP A 163 7.89 15.14 10.50
CA ASP A 163 7.62 14.40 11.73
C ASP A 163 7.76 12.87 11.61
N GLY A 164 8.15 12.34 10.43
CA GLY A 164 8.28 10.91 10.20
C GLY A 164 7.73 10.46 8.85
N PRO A 165 7.48 9.14 8.66
CA PRO A 165 6.89 8.62 7.44
C PRO A 165 5.53 9.27 7.14
N ARG A 166 5.34 9.66 5.88
CA ARG A 166 4.15 10.37 5.41
C ARG A 166 3.38 9.61 4.34
N THR A 167 4.11 8.92 3.45
CA THR A 167 3.49 8.25 2.31
C THR A 167 4.24 6.98 1.97
N ILE A 168 3.50 5.91 1.70
CA ILE A 168 4.02 4.69 1.10
C ILE A 168 3.48 4.60 -0.32
N ARG A 169 4.35 4.46 -1.32
CA ARG A 169 3.96 4.29 -2.72
C ARG A 169 4.46 2.97 -3.25
N THR A 170 3.58 2.24 -3.93
CA THR A 170 3.92 0.97 -4.57
C THR A 170 3.77 1.10 -6.08
N TYR A 171 4.80 0.64 -6.79
CA TYR A 171 4.88 0.69 -8.25
C TYR A 171 5.01 -0.73 -8.81
N ARG A 172 4.26 -1.03 -9.86
CA ARG A 172 4.40 -2.26 -10.65
C ARG A 172 4.70 -1.88 -12.10
N ALA A 173 5.75 -2.46 -12.69
CA ALA A 173 6.20 -2.12 -14.04
C ALA A 173 6.29 -0.59 -14.27
N LEU A 174 6.85 0.14 -13.30
CA LEU A 174 7.07 1.60 -13.29
C LEU A 174 5.80 2.45 -13.11
N HIS A 175 4.61 1.84 -13.02
CA HIS A 175 3.35 2.55 -12.78
C HIS A 175 3.00 2.55 -11.30
N LEU A 176 2.58 3.70 -10.78
CA LEU A 176 2.03 3.81 -9.42
C LEU A 176 0.72 3.03 -9.36
N THR A 177 0.69 1.98 -8.55
CA THR A 177 -0.48 1.12 -8.35
C THR A 177 -1.18 1.39 -7.04
N ARG A 178 -0.42 1.76 -6.00
CA ARG A 178 -0.94 2.05 -4.66
C ARG A 178 -0.25 3.26 -4.05
N GLU A 179 -1.02 4.01 -3.28
CA GLU A 179 -0.52 5.10 -2.45
C GLU A 179 -1.22 5.05 -1.09
N ILE A 180 -0.45 5.02 -0.01
CA ILE A 180 -0.95 5.04 1.36
C ILE A 180 -0.47 6.33 2.01
N LEU A 181 -1.40 7.18 2.39
CA LEU A 181 -1.12 8.36 3.20
C LEU A 181 -1.19 7.98 4.68
N LEU A 182 -0.16 8.34 5.42
CA LEU A 182 -0.03 8.14 6.86
C LEU A 182 -0.35 9.47 7.54
N VAL A 183 -1.45 9.56 8.26
CA VAL A 183 -1.95 10.84 8.79
C VAL A 183 -1.95 10.84 10.31
N GLY A 184 -1.40 11.90 10.89
CA GLY A 184 -1.27 12.09 12.32
C GLY A 184 0.06 11.55 12.88
N THR A 185 0.23 11.69 14.18
CA THR A 185 1.43 11.21 14.88
C THR A 185 1.28 9.72 15.20
N PRO A 186 2.21 8.86 14.76
CA PRO A 186 2.11 7.45 15.03
C PRO A 186 2.35 7.15 16.52
N ALA A 187 1.68 6.14 16.99
CA ALA A 187 1.99 5.55 18.30
C ALA A 187 2.38 4.08 18.09
N SER A 188 3.65 3.75 18.36
CA SER A 188 4.23 2.41 18.12
C SER A 188 4.08 1.94 16.66
N GLY A 189 4.21 2.84 15.67
CA GLY A 189 4.06 2.55 14.25
C GLY A 189 2.62 2.50 13.74
N PHE A 190 1.62 2.72 14.61
CA PHE A 190 0.22 2.84 14.20
C PHE A 190 -0.17 4.29 14.03
N TYR A 191 -0.70 4.62 12.88
CA TYR A 191 -1.21 5.95 12.56
C TYR A 191 -2.71 6.03 12.88
N PRO A 192 -3.19 7.18 13.41
CA PRO A 192 -4.62 7.38 13.68
C PRO A 192 -5.49 7.22 12.44
N LEU A 193 -4.95 7.54 11.27
CA LEU A 193 -5.65 7.45 10.00
C LEU A 193 -4.69 7.01 8.89
N LEU A 194 -5.10 6.03 8.12
CA LEU A 194 -4.49 5.60 6.87
C LEU A 194 -5.47 5.85 5.72
N VAL A 195 -4.97 6.39 4.60
CA VAL A 195 -5.78 6.50 3.38
C VAL A 195 -5.07 5.74 2.27
N LEU A 196 -5.62 4.58 1.92
CA LEU A 196 -5.13 3.76 0.81
C LEU A 196 -5.87 4.14 -0.47
N ARG A 197 -5.11 4.43 -1.51
CA ARG A 197 -5.61 4.65 -2.88
C ARG A 197 -5.04 3.61 -3.82
N VAL A 198 -5.89 2.77 -4.36
CA VAL A 198 -5.54 1.80 -5.40
C VAL A 198 -5.88 2.39 -6.76
N ARG A 199 -4.93 2.33 -7.70
CA ARG A 199 -5.08 2.91 -9.04
C ARG A 199 -5.31 1.82 -10.09
N GLY A 200 -6.00 2.16 -11.18
CA GLY A 200 -6.29 1.26 -12.30
C GLY A 200 -7.79 1.07 -12.54
N SER A 201 -8.13 0.10 -13.41
CA SER A 201 -9.51 -0.20 -13.83
C SER A 201 -10.31 -0.90 -12.74
N GLY A 202 -10.51 -0.52 -11.66
CA GLY A 202 -11.15 -1.13 -10.47
C GLY A 202 -10.55 -0.52 -9.21
N GLY A 203 -9.90 0.65 -9.39
CA GLY A 203 -9.30 1.38 -8.29
C GLY A 203 -10.34 1.80 -7.25
N TYR A 204 -9.90 1.92 -6.01
CA TYR A 204 -10.74 2.27 -4.87
C TYR A 204 -9.93 3.08 -3.85
N GLU A 205 -10.63 3.70 -2.94
CA GLU A 205 -10.02 4.40 -1.79
C GLU A 205 -10.58 3.81 -0.49
N LEU A 206 -9.69 3.54 0.47
CA LEU A 206 -10.04 3.15 1.82
C LEU A 206 -9.52 4.19 2.80
N GLU A 207 -10.40 4.73 3.60
CA GLU A 207 -10.07 5.53 4.77
C GLU A 207 -10.18 4.62 6.00
N MET A 208 -9.05 4.36 6.68
CA MET A 208 -8.95 3.42 7.79
C MET A 208 -8.58 4.20 9.06
N ARG A 209 -9.52 4.32 9.98
CA ARG A 209 -9.34 4.99 11.28
C ARG A 209 -9.04 3.95 12.35
N LEU A 210 -7.91 4.11 13.03
CA LEU A 210 -7.54 3.24 14.14
C LEU A 210 -8.56 3.37 15.28
N VAL A 211 -9.14 2.25 15.69
CA VAL A 211 -10.08 2.16 16.82
C VAL A 211 -9.38 1.60 18.06
N GLU A 212 -8.61 0.51 17.87
CA GLU A 212 -7.95 -0.21 18.95
C GLU A 212 -6.67 -0.87 18.46
N ARG A 213 -5.72 -1.06 19.36
CA ARG A 213 -4.47 -1.77 19.09
C ARG A 213 -3.96 -2.48 20.35
N GLU A 214 -3.29 -3.60 20.15
CA GLU A 214 -2.61 -4.39 21.18
C GLU A 214 -1.18 -4.76 20.74
#